data_1c51e7cc8f5922a20b9558c508580c97
#
_entry.id   1c51e7cc8f5922a20b9558c508580c97
#
_cell.length_a   1.000
_cell.length_b   1.000
_cell.length_c   1.000
_cell.angle_alpha   90.00
_cell.angle_beta   90.00
_cell.angle_gamma   90.00
#
_symmetry.space_group_name_H-M   'P 1'
#
loop_
_entity.id
_entity.type
_entity.pdbx_description
1 polymer ?
#
loop_
_entity_poly.entity_id
_entity_poly.type
_entity_poly.pdbx_seq_one_letter_code
_entity_poly.pdbx_strand_id
1 'polypeptide(L)'
;AGFLIGIKERYKTLNVTRGDLIFGIKSNGFHSNGFSLIRKIISKNKINIKRAKFNKQKLSNLIMRPTRLYHRYINNYDLKYIKTLSHITGGGVYSNFKRSIPKGTKFDLNIIKLPKEYDFIKDNINISNVELMEIFNCGIGMIFVINKKYYRRFIKRNLFSLIGEIK
;
A
#
# COMPACT_ATOMS: atom_id res chain seq x y z
N ALA A 1 21.04 10.18 5.95
CA ALA A 1 20.60 9.05 6.76
C ALA A 1 19.84 9.57 7.98
N GLY A 2 18.83 8.84 8.40
CA GLY A 2 18.05 9.16 9.59
C GLY A 2 17.75 7.91 10.40
N PHE A 3 17.65 8.04 11.71
CA PHE A 3 17.20 6.98 12.61
C PHE A 3 16.17 7.52 13.59
N LEU A 4 15.31 6.64 14.09
CA LEU A 4 14.26 6.96 15.03
C LEU A 4 14.33 6.03 16.24
N ILE A 5 14.22 6.60 17.43
CA ILE A 5 14.10 5.85 18.70
C ILE A 5 12.69 6.07 19.21
N GLY A 6 12.02 5.00 19.63
CA GLY A 6 10.67 5.06 20.18
C GLY A 6 10.47 4.07 21.31
N ILE A 7 9.43 4.30 22.11
CA ILE A 7 8.98 3.39 23.17
C ILE A 7 7.96 2.45 22.57
N LYS A 8 8.20 1.13 22.66
CA LYS A 8 7.20 0.14 22.26
C LYS A 8 6.13 0.03 23.35
N GLU A 9 4.95 0.52 23.04
CA GLU A 9 3.78 0.25 23.87
C GLU A 9 3.39 -1.24 23.77
N ARG A 10 2.95 -1.81 24.90
CA ARG A 10 2.46 -3.22 24.90
C ARG A 10 1.07 -3.27 24.30
N TYR A 11 0.98 -3.52 23.00
CA TYR A 11 -0.28 -3.91 22.37
C TYR A 11 -0.48 -5.42 22.53
N LYS A 12 -1.69 -5.81 22.89
CA LYS A 12 -2.09 -7.22 22.87
C LYS A 12 -2.06 -7.69 21.42
N THR A 13 -1.15 -8.60 21.10
CA THR A 13 -1.09 -9.22 19.77
C THR A 13 -2.36 -10.07 19.59
N LEU A 14 -3.17 -9.73 18.61
CA LEU A 14 -4.36 -10.51 18.26
C LEU A 14 -4.00 -11.50 17.17
N ASN A 15 -4.37 -12.77 17.37
CA ASN A 15 -4.09 -13.80 16.39
C ASN A 15 -4.90 -13.59 15.10
N VAL A 16 -4.21 -13.62 13.97
CA VAL A 16 -4.83 -13.66 12.65
C VAL A 16 -5.41 -15.06 12.43
N THR A 17 -6.67 -15.14 12.04
CA THR A 17 -7.42 -16.38 11.89
C THR A 17 -8.18 -16.40 10.56
N ARG A 18 -8.53 -17.59 10.09
CA ARG A 18 -9.36 -17.77 8.89
C ARG A 18 -10.65 -16.96 9.00
N GLY A 19 -11.07 -16.33 7.89
CA GLY A 19 -12.25 -15.47 7.83
C GLY A 19 -12.03 -14.04 8.31
N ASP A 20 -10.82 -13.69 8.75
CA ASP A 20 -10.48 -12.31 9.04
C ASP A 20 -10.42 -11.49 7.77
N LEU A 21 -10.86 -10.25 7.84
CA LEU A 21 -10.91 -9.34 6.70
C LEU A 21 -9.64 -8.50 6.60
N ILE A 22 -9.17 -8.34 5.37
CA ILE A 22 -8.00 -7.54 5.03
C ILE A 22 -8.46 -6.21 4.47
N PHE A 23 -8.10 -5.13 5.14
CA PHE A 23 -8.38 -3.76 4.72
C PHE A 23 -7.12 -3.06 4.25
N GLY A 24 -7.27 -2.26 3.20
CA GLY A 24 -6.25 -1.34 2.72
C GLY A 24 -6.61 0.11 3.00
N ILE A 25 -5.63 0.93 3.34
CA ILE A 25 -5.75 2.39 3.36
C ILE A 25 -5.11 2.92 2.09
N LYS A 26 -5.87 3.72 1.34
CA LYS A 26 -5.43 4.28 0.05
C LYS A 26 -4.16 5.09 0.18
N SER A 27 -3.21 4.85 -0.71
CA SER A 27 -2.05 5.73 -0.92
C SER A 27 -2.48 7.00 -1.68
N ASN A 28 -1.57 7.95 -1.81
CA ASN A 28 -1.74 9.14 -2.65
C ASN A 28 -0.69 9.22 -3.77
N GLY A 29 -0.08 8.13 -4.13
CA GLY A 29 0.94 8.02 -5.17
C GLY A 29 1.84 6.81 -4.96
N PHE A 30 2.98 6.80 -5.65
CA PHE A 30 3.95 5.70 -5.58
C PHE A 30 4.64 5.59 -4.21
N HIS A 31 4.63 6.67 -3.42
CA HIS A 31 5.42 6.81 -2.20
C HIS A 31 6.90 6.54 -2.50
N SER A 32 7.56 5.68 -1.72
CA SER A 32 8.96 5.31 -1.96
C SER A 32 9.12 3.99 -2.74
N ASN A 33 8.06 3.53 -3.43
CA ASN A 33 8.05 2.23 -4.09
C ASN A 33 8.41 2.33 -5.58
N GLY A 34 9.14 1.35 -6.09
CA GLY A 34 9.36 1.16 -7.52
C GLY A 34 10.24 2.21 -8.20
N PHE A 35 10.98 3.04 -7.46
CA PHE A 35 11.77 4.16 -8.02
C PHE A 35 12.87 3.69 -8.97
N SER A 36 13.44 2.52 -8.78
CA SER A 36 14.43 1.96 -9.71
C SER A 36 13.81 1.74 -11.09
N LEU A 37 12.58 1.21 -11.13
CA LEU A 37 11.85 1.00 -12.38
C LEU A 37 11.41 2.33 -13.01
N ILE A 38 10.88 3.26 -12.21
CA ILE A 38 10.51 4.61 -12.67
C ILE A 38 11.72 5.32 -13.31
N ARG A 39 12.90 5.28 -12.67
CA ARG A 39 14.13 5.86 -13.20
C ARG A 39 14.55 5.19 -14.52
N LYS A 40 14.44 3.86 -14.60
CA LYS A 40 14.73 3.11 -15.83
C LYS A 40 13.81 3.53 -16.98
N ILE A 41 12.51 3.70 -16.73
CA ILE A 41 11.54 4.20 -17.72
C ILE A 41 11.93 5.61 -18.19
N ILE A 42 12.19 6.52 -17.27
CA ILE A 42 12.56 7.91 -17.58
C ILE A 42 13.84 7.98 -18.43
N SER A 43 14.86 7.21 -18.04
CA SER A 43 16.15 7.17 -18.76
C SER A 43 16.00 6.55 -20.15
N LYS A 44 15.36 5.35 -20.24
CA LYS A 44 15.17 4.64 -21.51
C LYS A 44 14.41 5.47 -22.54
N ASN A 45 13.36 6.16 -22.10
CA ASN A 45 12.51 6.95 -22.99
C ASN A 45 12.94 8.43 -23.08
N LYS A 46 14.11 8.79 -22.53
CA LYS A 46 14.67 10.15 -22.52
C LYS A 46 13.66 11.23 -22.04
N ILE A 47 12.83 10.89 -21.04
CA ILE A 47 11.76 11.75 -20.56
C ILE A 47 12.34 12.91 -19.76
N ASN A 48 12.08 14.15 -20.21
CA ASN A 48 12.43 15.35 -19.43
C ASN A 48 11.42 15.54 -18.28
N ILE A 49 11.75 15.04 -17.09
CA ILE A 49 10.86 15.03 -15.92
C ILE A 49 10.38 16.44 -15.49
N LYS A 50 11.17 17.49 -15.77
CA LYS A 50 10.81 18.88 -15.41
C LYS A 50 9.71 19.44 -16.33
N ARG A 51 9.64 18.97 -17.57
CA ARG A 51 8.69 19.44 -18.61
C ARG A 51 7.55 18.45 -18.86
N ALA A 52 7.79 17.17 -18.66
CA ALA A 52 6.82 16.13 -18.95
C ALA A 52 5.55 16.28 -18.10
N LYS A 53 4.42 16.03 -18.75
CA LYS A 53 3.10 15.99 -18.11
C LYS A 53 2.49 14.59 -18.27
N PHE A 54 1.73 14.18 -17.29
CA PHE A 54 0.90 12.98 -17.31
C PHE A 54 -0.45 13.30 -16.67
N ASN A 55 -1.55 13.00 -17.34
CA ASN A 55 -2.92 13.32 -16.89
C ASN A 55 -3.05 14.81 -16.45
N LYS A 56 -2.61 15.75 -17.30
CA LYS A 56 -2.66 17.20 -17.11
C LYS A 56 -1.85 17.75 -15.92
N GLN A 57 -1.07 16.93 -15.20
CA GLN A 57 -0.19 17.36 -14.12
C GLN A 57 1.29 17.15 -14.49
N LYS A 58 2.19 17.86 -13.83
CA LYS A 58 3.64 17.63 -14.00
C LYS A 58 3.99 16.22 -13.52
N LEU A 59 4.76 15.48 -14.34
CA LEU A 59 5.20 14.13 -14.00
C LEU A 59 6.02 14.11 -12.71
N SER A 60 6.86 15.13 -12.49
CA SER A 60 7.60 15.30 -11.23
C SER A 60 6.69 15.33 -10.00
N ASN A 61 5.57 16.06 -10.07
CA ASN A 61 4.63 16.15 -8.94
C ASN A 61 3.93 14.82 -8.67
N LEU A 62 3.67 14.04 -9.73
CA LEU A 62 3.09 12.70 -9.59
C LEU A 62 4.05 11.74 -8.90
N ILE A 63 5.30 11.71 -9.35
CA ILE A 63 6.32 10.78 -8.87
C ILE A 63 6.79 11.14 -7.45
N MET A 64 6.98 12.43 -7.17
CA MET A 64 7.54 12.94 -5.91
C MET A 64 6.49 13.21 -4.83
N ARG A 65 5.28 12.71 -4.99
CA ARG A 65 4.22 12.90 -4.00
C ARG A 65 4.61 12.32 -2.64
N PRO A 66 4.57 13.10 -1.53
CA PRO A 66 4.99 12.62 -0.21
C PRO A 66 4.14 11.43 0.27
N THR A 67 4.77 10.54 1.02
CA THR A 67 4.08 9.44 1.67
C THR A 67 3.02 9.97 2.64
N ARG A 68 1.82 9.40 2.59
CA ARG A 68 0.71 9.74 3.48
C ARG A 68 1.03 9.37 4.92
N LEU A 69 0.67 10.23 5.87
CA LEU A 69 0.86 10.00 7.29
C LEU A 69 -0.29 9.14 7.86
N TYR A 70 -0.10 7.84 7.87
CA TYR A 70 -1.16 6.85 8.18
C TYR A 70 -1.64 6.87 9.63
N HIS A 71 -0.81 7.30 10.58
CA HIS A 71 -1.21 7.45 12.00
C HIS A 71 -2.41 8.40 12.19
N ARG A 72 -2.68 9.30 11.24
CA ARG A 72 -3.85 10.19 11.26
C ARG A 72 -5.17 9.48 10.97
N TYR A 73 -5.13 8.28 10.40
CA TYR A 73 -6.31 7.52 9.98
C TYR A 73 -6.62 6.33 10.87
N ILE A 74 -5.63 5.85 11.63
CA ILE A 74 -5.77 4.79 12.62
C ILE A 74 -5.40 5.38 13.97
N ASN A 75 -6.38 5.52 14.84
CA ASN A 75 -6.17 5.99 16.21
C ASN A 75 -5.99 4.83 17.19
N ASN A 76 -5.59 5.14 18.43
CA ASN A 76 -5.37 4.15 19.49
C ASN A 76 -6.62 3.30 19.78
N TYR A 77 -7.83 3.86 19.60
CA TYR A 77 -9.06 3.11 19.75
C TYR A 77 -9.26 2.06 18.66
N ASP A 78 -8.83 2.33 17.44
CA ASP A 78 -8.90 1.37 16.34
C ASP A 78 -7.92 0.21 16.54
N LEU A 79 -6.76 0.46 17.14
CA LEU A 79 -5.74 -0.56 17.38
C LEU A 79 -6.24 -1.72 18.24
N LYS A 80 -7.29 -1.53 19.06
CA LYS A 80 -7.94 -2.60 19.83
C LYS A 80 -8.62 -3.67 18.96
N TYR A 81 -8.95 -3.33 17.72
CA TYR A 81 -9.67 -4.20 16.78
C TYR A 81 -8.78 -4.70 15.64
N ILE A 82 -7.59 -4.14 15.50
CA ILE A 82 -6.64 -4.45 14.45
C ILE A 82 -5.72 -5.57 14.95
N LYS A 83 -5.66 -6.66 14.20
CA LYS A 83 -4.84 -7.84 14.51
C LYS A 83 -3.39 -7.67 14.06
N THR A 84 -3.19 -7.04 12.93
CA THR A 84 -1.87 -6.70 12.41
C THR A 84 -1.95 -5.47 11.49
N LEU A 85 -0.82 -4.79 11.35
CA LEU A 85 -0.62 -3.62 10.48
C LEU A 85 0.60 -3.84 9.60
N SER A 86 0.51 -3.47 8.34
CA SER A 86 1.62 -3.51 7.39
C SER A 86 1.70 -2.19 6.63
N HIS A 87 2.76 -1.44 6.84
CA HIS A 87 3.06 -0.27 6.01
C HIS A 87 3.73 -0.73 4.72
N ILE A 88 3.14 -0.36 3.58
CA ILE A 88 3.62 -0.80 2.27
C ILE A 88 4.78 0.10 1.84
N THR A 89 5.97 -0.47 1.89
CA THR A 89 7.25 0.14 1.51
C THR A 89 7.89 -0.64 0.37
N GLY A 90 9.19 -0.54 0.16
CA GLY A 90 9.90 -1.30 -0.87
C GLY A 90 9.57 -2.81 -0.84
N GLY A 91 9.42 -3.42 -2.02
CA GLY A 91 8.99 -4.81 -2.17
C GLY A 91 7.49 -5.01 -2.36
N GLY A 92 6.75 -3.90 -2.59
CA GLY A 92 5.34 -3.95 -3.02
C GLY A 92 4.35 -4.42 -1.96
N VAL A 93 3.11 -4.61 -2.40
CA VAL A 93 1.97 -4.94 -1.53
C VAL A 93 2.13 -6.34 -0.92
N TYR A 94 2.39 -7.32 -1.78
CA TYR A 94 2.35 -8.74 -1.40
C TYR A 94 3.41 -9.09 -0.36
N SER A 95 4.67 -8.76 -0.62
CA SER A 95 5.80 -9.07 0.27
C SER A 95 5.69 -8.39 1.63
N ASN A 96 5.24 -7.11 1.65
CA ASN A 96 5.07 -6.39 2.91
C ASN A 96 3.93 -6.99 3.75
N PHE A 97 2.80 -7.33 3.14
CA PHE A 97 1.69 -7.94 3.87
C PHE A 97 2.06 -9.34 4.39
N LYS A 98 2.66 -10.18 3.56
CA LYS A 98 3.09 -11.54 3.94
C LYS A 98 4.01 -11.55 5.17
N ARG A 99 4.87 -10.53 5.32
CA ARG A 99 5.76 -10.41 6.50
C ARG A 99 5.03 -9.99 7.79
N SER A 100 3.84 -9.42 7.69
CA SER A 100 3.07 -8.92 8.83
C SER A 100 2.10 -9.93 9.43
N ILE A 101 1.95 -11.09 8.80
CA ILE A 101 1.06 -12.18 9.24
C ILE A 101 1.88 -13.43 9.60
N PRO A 102 1.33 -14.39 10.40
CA PRO A 102 2.02 -15.61 10.75
C PRO A 102 2.47 -16.39 9.51
N LYS A 103 3.66 -17.00 9.60
CA LYS A 103 4.23 -17.82 8.51
C LYS A 103 3.28 -18.95 8.15
N GLY A 104 3.05 -19.18 6.87
CA GLY A 104 2.14 -20.20 6.38
C GLY A 104 0.67 -19.79 6.27
N THR A 105 0.29 -18.60 6.75
CA THR A 105 -1.07 -18.08 6.57
C THR A 105 -1.38 -17.87 5.09
N LYS A 106 -2.47 -18.48 4.63
CA LYS A 106 -3.00 -18.25 3.27
C LYS A 106 -3.94 -17.06 3.27
N PHE A 107 -3.93 -16.29 2.20
CA PHE A 107 -4.79 -15.11 2.05
C PHE A 107 -5.03 -14.79 0.57
N ASP A 108 -6.15 -14.14 0.30
CA ASP A 108 -6.45 -13.55 -1.01
C ASP A 108 -6.40 -12.04 -0.91
N LEU A 109 -5.76 -11.39 -1.88
CA LEU A 109 -5.79 -9.94 -2.07
C LEU A 109 -6.48 -9.63 -3.39
N ASN A 110 -7.51 -8.79 -3.32
CA ASN A 110 -8.29 -8.36 -4.48
C ASN A 110 -8.20 -6.84 -4.65
N ILE A 111 -7.17 -6.38 -5.31
CA ILE A 111 -6.96 -4.96 -5.64
C ILE A 111 -7.55 -4.71 -7.02
N ILE A 112 -8.85 -4.39 -7.04
CA ILE A 112 -9.67 -4.37 -8.26
C ILE A 112 -9.29 -3.24 -9.21
N LYS A 113 -8.84 -2.09 -8.69
CA LYS A 113 -8.58 -0.91 -9.52
C LYS A 113 -7.29 -0.21 -9.12
N LEU A 114 -6.33 -0.25 -10.03
CA LEU A 114 -5.11 0.55 -9.90
C LEU A 114 -5.43 2.04 -10.05
N PRO A 115 -4.80 2.91 -9.25
CA PRO A 115 -4.85 4.34 -9.49
C PRO A 115 -4.28 4.73 -10.86
N LYS A 116 -4.78 5.84 -11.42
CA LYS A 116 -4.39 6.31 -12.77
C LYS A 116 -2.89 6.58 -12.96
N GLU A 117 -2.15 6.82 -11.88
CA GLU A 117 -0.70 6.97 -11.95
C GLU A 117 0.03 5.73 -12.46
N TYR A 118 -0.60 4.55 -12.34
CA TYR A 118 -0.04 3.29 -12.86
C TYR A 118 -0.16 3.15 -14.36
N ASP A 119 -1.04 3.94 -15.01
CA ASP A 119 -1.11 4.01 -16.47
C ASP A 119 0.24 4.49 -17.02
N PHE A 120 0.90 5.46 -16.35
CA PHE A 120 2.25 5.89 -16.73
C PHE A 120 3.25 4.73 -16.79
N ILE A 121 3.17 3.78 -15.87
CA ILE A 121 4.05 2.61 -15.87
C ILE A 121 3.69 1.67 -17.03
N LYS A 122 2.39 1.35 -17.18
CA LYS A 122 1.89 0.43 -18.20
C LYS A 122 2.06 0.95 -19.63
N ASP A 123 1.94 2.25 -19.85
CA ASP A 123 2.15 2.88 -21.17
C ASP A 123 3.62 2.79 -21.62
N ASN A 124 4.55 2.61 -20.69
CA ASN A 124 5.98 2.61 -20.98
C ASN A 124 6.64 1.22 -20.92
N ILE A 125 5.99 0.24 -20.29
CA ILE A 125 6.49 -1.14 -20.19
C ILE A 125 5.33 -2.13 -20.16
N ASN A 126 5.56 -3.29 -20.75
CA ASN A 126 4.65 -4.42 -20.61
C ASN A 126 4.87 -5.06 -19.22
N ILE A 127 3.91 -4.89 -18.31
CA ILE A 127 3.98 -5.39 -16.94
C ILE A 127 2.59 -5.83 -16.46
N SER A 128 2.52 -7.02 -15.90
CA SER A 128 1.28 -7.57 -15.35
C SER A 128 0.89 -6.89 -14.02
N ASN A 129 -0.38 -7.01 -13.64
CA ASN A 129 -0.83 -6.52 -12.33
C ASN A 129 -0.15 -7.25 -11.15
N VAL A 130 0.20 -8.52 -11.32
CA VAL A 130 0.91 -9.31 -10.30
C VAL A 130 2.31 -8.74 -10.08
N GLU A 131 3.07 -8.51 -11.14
CA GLU A 131 4.40 -7.90 -11.06
C GLU A 131 4.35 -6.49 -10.48
N LEU A 132 3.32 -5.70 -10.83
CA LEU A 132 3.12 -4.38 -10.19
C LEU A 132 2.95 -4.50 -8.68
N MET A 133 2.20 -5.50 -8.19
CA MET A 133 2.00 -5.72 -6.75
C MET A 133 3.25 -6.18 -6.01
N GLU A 134 4.23 -6.74 -6.71
CA GLU A 134 5.55 -7.11 -6.16
C GLU A 134 6.51 -5.91 -6.06
N ILE A 135 6.29 -4.86 -6.86
CA ILE A 135 7.18 -3.71 -6.96
C ILE A 135 6.58 -2.50 -6.24
N PHE A 136 5.28 -2.27 -6.40
CA PHE A 136 4.59 -1.04 -6.00
C PHE A 136 3.53 -1.26 -4.92
N ASN A 137 3.07 -0.15 -4.35
CA ASN A 137 1.96 -0.13 -3.38
C ASN A 137 0.58 -0.32 -4.03
N CYS A 138 0.47 -0.25 -5.35
CA CYS A 138 -0.77 -0.42 -6.13
C CYS A 138 -1.98 0.40 -5.61
N GLY A 139 -1.70 1.59 -5.05
CA GLY A 139 -2.73 2.46 -4.48
C GLY A 139 -3.08 2.15 -3.02
N ILE A 140 -2.40 1.20 -2.39
CA ILE A 140 -2.57 0.82 -0.98
C ILE A 140 -1.28 1.09 -0.23
N GLY A 141 -1.30 2.03 0.68
CA GLY A 141 -0.08 2.39 1.41
C GLY A 141 0.03 1.78 2.81
N MET A 142 -1.09 1.31 3.37
CA MET A 142 -1.11 0.53 4.60
C MET A 142 -2.19 -0.54 4.53
N ILE A 143 -1.89 -1.71 5.06
CA ILE A 143 -2.82 -2.84 5.18
C ILE A 143 -3.00 -3.18 6.64
N PHE A 144 -4.21 -3.57 7.02
CA PHE A 144 -4.50 -4.10 8.35
C PHE A 144 -5.53 -5.23 8.30
N VAL A 145 -5.49 -6.09 9.31
CA VAL A 145 -6.40 -7.23 9.45
C VAL A 145 -7.30 -7.03 10.65
N ILE A 146 -8.58 -7.33 10.47
CA ILE A 146 -9.58 -7.27 11.52
C ILE A 146 -10.43 -8.54 11.55
N ASN A 147 -11.06 -8.82 12.69
CA ASN A 147 -12.13 -9.82 12.72
C ASN A 147 -13.36 -9.31 11.94
N LYS A 148 -14.01 -10.22 11.18
CA LYS A 148 -15.17 -9.94 10.33
C LYS A 148 -16.31 -9.20 11.06
N LYS A 149 -16.52 -9.46 12.35
CA LYS A 149 -17.56 -8.79 13.16
C LYS A 149 -17.38 -7.27 13.25
N TYR A 150 -16.17 -6.75 13.01
CA TYR A 150 -15.88 -5.31 13.03
C TYR A 150 -15.93 -4.64 11.65
N TYR A 151 -16.38 -5.35 10.61
CA TYR A 151 -16.47 -4.85 9.23
C TYR A 151 -17.12 -3.47 9.14
N ARG A 152 -18.31 -3.31 9.73
CA ARG A 152 -19.10 -2.06 9.65
C ARG A 152 -18.38 -0.84 10.22
N ARG A 153 -17.42 -1.05 11.13
CA ARG A 153 -16.64 0.01 11.75
C ARG A 153 -15.67 0.68 10.78
N PHE A 154 -15.12 -0.10 9.84
CA PHE A 154 -14.04 0.35 8.98
C PHE A 154 -14.50 0.67 7.55
N ILE A 155 -15.49 -0.05 7.03
CA ILE A 155 -15.89 0.09 5.61
C ILE A 155 -16.46 1.47 5.25
N LYS A 156 -17.01 2.20 6.21
CA LYS A 156 -17.58 3.54 5.97
C LYS A 156 -16.55 4.66 5.86
N ARG A 157 -15.26 4.38 6.09
CA ARG A 157 -14.21 5.40 6.03
C ARG A 157 -13.69 5.56 4.61
N ASN A 158 -13.75 6.78 4.06
CA ASN A 158 -13.47 7.08 2.64
C ASN A 158 -12.14 6.55 2.09
N LEU A 159 -11.10 6.45 2.92
CA LEU A 159 -9.78 5.97 2.49
C LEU A 159 -9.59 4.47 2.70
N PHE A 160 -10.55 3.79 3.34
CA PHE A 160 -10.45 2.37 3.65
C PHE A 160 -11.18 1.55 2.58
N SER A 161 -10.61 0.44 2.21
CA SER A 161 -11.23 -0.50 1.27
C SER A 161 -11.03 -1.91 1.77
N LEU A 162 -12.05 -2.74 1.68
CA LEU A 162 -11.89 -4.18 1.83
C LEU A 162 -11.13 -4.68 0.61
N ILE A 163 -9.99 -5.31 0.83
CA ILE A 163 -9.08 -5.77 -0.24
C ILE A 163 -8.79 -7.27 -0.17
N GLY A 164 -9.37 -7.99 0.77
CA GLY A 164 -9.15 -9.43 0.84
C GLY A 164 -9.63 -10.09 2.13
N GLU A 165 -9.25 -11.35 2.26
CA GLU A 165 -9.62 -12.22 3.37
C GLU A 165 -8.51 -13.23 3.68
N ILE A 166 -8.38 -13.61 4.94
CA ILE A 166 -7.52 -14.72 5.40
C ILE A 166 -8.23 -16.06 5.16
N LYS A 167 -7.53 -17.00 4.51
CA LYS A 167 -8.04 -18.34 4.13
C LYS A 167 -7.65 -19.43 5.10
#